data_e682fc6b0ef2393a267fc6132a361e5a
#
_entry.id   e682fc6b0ef2393a267fc6132a361e5a
#
_cell.length_a   1.000
_cell.length_b   1.000
_cell.length_c   1.000
_cell.angle_alpha   90.00
_cell.angle_beta   90.00
_cell.angle_gamma   90.00
#
_symmetry.space_group_name_H-M   'P 1'
#
loop_
_entity.id
_entity.type
_entity.pdbx_description
1 polymer ?
#
loop_
_entity_poly.entity_id
_entity_poly.type
_entity_poly.pdbx_seq_one_letter_code
_entity_poly.pdbx_strand_id
1 'polypeptide(L)'
;MSNPTPYFNLTGQVAVVTGASRGLGQYFGRALAKSGADLVITSRRKDDCAEFVKEVESLGRRAIPVELDVRNFDSIVKFADEAEAAFGKIDILVNNAGCNVRKPAVDISWDEYNLVLETNLRGTFFVAQQIAKKMIPREYGRIVNIGSVTCVFGYAGIAPYCASRGGVKQLTMALADEWGRFGITVNCLAPGWFRTEQNKVLYDNQEWLEYLKDRIPVKRPGQPNDLDGAVVFLASEESRYVSGQTLLVDGGISTGATRASVQTK
;
A
#
# COMPACT_ATOMS: atom_id res chain seq x y z
N MET A 1 -21.16 32.35 3.53
CA MET A 1 -19.88 31.75 3.95
C MET A 1 -20.02 30.27 3.68
N SER A 2 -19.21 29.71 2.76
CA SER A 2 -19.20 28.27 2.52
C SER A 2 -18.71 27.56 3.78
N ASN A 3 -19.42 26.54 4.24
CA ASN A 3 -18.90 25.66 5.28
C ASN A 3 -17.52 25.16 4.83
N PRO A 4 -16.48 25.19 5.71
CA PRO A 4 -15.18 24.66 5.34
C PRO A 4 -15.34 23.18 4.97
N THR A 5 -14.79 22.80 3.83
CA THR A 5 -14.73 21.39 3.42
C THR A 5 -14.00 20.62 4.51
N PRO A 6 -14.57 19.53 5.05
CA PRO A 6 -13.89 18.75 6.09
C PRO A 6 -12.54 18.26 5.58
N TYR A 7 -11.50 18.35 6.40
CA TYR A 7 -10.19 17.76 6.08
C TYR A 7 -10.33 16.25 5.80
N PHE A 8 -9.44 15.74 4.93
CA PHE A 8 -9.39 14.31 4.59
C PHE A 8 -10.67 13.75 3.96
N ASN A 9 -11.43 14.61 3.30
CA ASN A 9 -12.67 14.23 2.61
C ASN A 9 -12.34 13.74 1.19
N LEU A 10 -12.71 12.48 0.89
CA LEU A 10 -12.54 11.84 -0.40
C LEU A 10 -13.87 11.68 -1.17
N THR A 11 -14.93 12.37 -0.75
CA THR A 11 -16.23 12.30 -1.41
C THR A 11 -16.13 12.70 -2.88
N GLY A 12 -16.66 11.87 -3.75
CA GLY A 12 -16.59 12.05 -5.20
C GLY A 12 -15.27 11.62 -5.84
N GLN A 13 -14.31 11.09 -5.07
CA GLN A 13 -13.08 10.51 -5.59
C GLN A 13 -13.21 9.00 -5.79
N VAL A 14 -12.46 8.48 -6.75
CA VAL A 14 -12.39 7.06 -7.10
C VAL A 14 -11.00 6.53 -6.78
N ALA A 15 -10.93 5.55 -5.87
CA ALA A 15 -9.70 4.94 -5.45
C ALA A 15 -9.59 3.49 -5.95
N VAL A 16 -8.47 3.18 -6.58
CA VAL A 16 -8.05 1.82 -6.91
C VAL A 16 -7.18 1.27 -5.78
N VAL A 17 -7.49 0.06 -5.30
CA VAL A 17 -6.64 -0.65 -4.32
C VAL A 17 -6.25 -2.01 -4.88
N THR A 18 -4.96 -2.23 -5.12
CA THR A 18 -4.49 -3.51 -5.65
C THR A 18 -4.29 -4.55 -4.55
N GLY A 19 -4.64 -5.82 -4.84
CA GLY A 19 -4.52 -6.93 -3.88
C GLY A 19 -5.40 -6.73 -2.64
N ALA A 20 -6.64 -6.28 -2.83
CA ALA A 20 -7.55 -5.92 -1.75
C ALA A 20 -8.58 -7.01 -1.38
N SER A 21 -8.37 -8.25 -1.83
CA SER A 21 -9.21 -9.37 -1.38
C SER A 21 -8.97 -9.77 0.08
N ARG A 22 -7.85 -9.33 0.68
CA ARG A 22 -7.48 -9.65 2.08
C ARG A 22 -6.39 -8.73 2.62
N GLY A 23 -6.15 -8.82 3.92
CA GLY A 23 -5.01 -8.19 4.59
C GLY A 23 -5.01 -6.66 4.50
N LEU A 24 -3.83 -6.05 4.33
CA LEU A 24 -3.67 -4.59 4.34
C LEU A 24 -4.48 -3.90 3.23
N GLY A 25 -4.67 -4.55 2.08
CA GLY A 25 -5.47 -3.98 1.00
C GLY A 25 -6.92 -3.70 1.40
N GLN A 26 -7.55 -4.60 2.18
CA GLN A 26 -8.89 -4.34 2.73
C GLN A 26 -8.87 -3.19 3.76
N TYR A 27 -7.83 -3.10 4.60
CA TYR A 27 -7.72 -2.01 5.58
C TYR A 27 -7.59 -0.65 4.88
N PHE A 28 -6.73 -0.55 3.87
CA PHE A 28 -6.62 0.66 3.06
C PHE A 28 -7.92 1.02 2.37
N GLY A 29 -8.56 0.06 1.69
CA GLY A 29 -9.84 0.29 1.01
C GLY A 29 -10.93 0.74 1.98
N ARG A 30 -11.02 0.12 3.16
CA ARG A 30 -11.97 0.50 4.21
C ARG A 30 -11.75 1.93 4.70
N ALA A 31 -10.50 2.33 4.94
CA ALA A 31 -10.16 3.68 5.37
C ALA A 31 -10.56 4.72 4.31
N LEU A 32 -10.26 4.46 3.04
CA LEU A 32 -10.62 5.34 1.92
C LEU A 32 -12.14 5.42 1.74
N ALA A 33 -12.87 4.30 1.85
CA ALA A 33 -14.33 4.28 1.76
C ALA A 33 -14.99 5.06 2.91
N LYS A 34 -14.52 4.89 4.14
CA LYS A 34 -14.98 5.67 5.31
C LYS A 34 -14.72 7.16 5.15
N SER A 35 -13.69 7.56 4.40
CA SER A 35 -13.40 8.95 4.07
C SER A 35 -14.17 9.47 2.85
N GLY A 36 -15.01 8.64 2.21
CA GLY A 36 -15.93 9.06 1.14
C GLY A 36 -15.56 8.61 -0.26
N ALA A 37 -14.47 7.88 -0.47
CA ALA A 37 -14.09 7.40 -1.80
C ALA A 37 -14.97 6.22 -2.28
N ASP A 38 -15.25 6.18 -3.58
CA ASP A 38 -15.72 4.97 -4.26
C ASP A 38 -14.51 4.10 -4.64
N LEU A 39 -14.68 2.78 -4.70
CA LEU A 39 -13.55 1.87 -4.81
C LEU A 39 -13.58 0.98 -6.06
N VAL A 40 -12.40 0.82 -6.66
CA VAL A 40 -12.06 -0.33 -7.51
C VAL A 40 -11.17 -1.27 -6.69
N ILE A 41 -11.69 -2.46 -6.43
CA ILE A 41 -11.05 -3.47 -5.58
C ILE A 41 -10.48 -4.55 -6.49
N THR A 42 -9.17 -4.84 -6.39
CA THR A 42 -8.60 -5.83 -7.30
C THR A 42 -8.06 -7.07 -6.59
N SER A 43 -8.20 -8.18 -7.27
CA SER A 43 -7.53 -9.45 -6.97
C SER A 43 -7.36 -10.28 -8.24
N ARG A 44 -6.65 -11.40 -8.16
CA ARG A 44 -6.51 -12.34 -9.29
C ARG A 44 -7.82 -13.05 -9.65
N ARG A 45 -8.80 -13.05 -8.78
CA ARG A 45 -10.15 -13.58 -8.98
C ARG A 45 -11.15 -12.60 -8.41
N LYS A 46 -12.08 -12.12 -9.22
CA LYS A 46 -13.10 -11.13 -8.80
C LYS A 46 -13.92 -11.59 -7.60
N ASP A 47 -14.24 -12.88 -7.56
CA ASP A 47 -15.07 -13.46 -6.50
C ASP A 47 -14.45 -13.36 -5.11
N ASP A 48 -13.11 -13.33 -5.01
CA ASP A 48 -12.40 -13.17 -3.73
C ASP A 48 -12.66 -11.78 -3.09
N CYS A 49 -13.25 -10.84 -3.83
CA CYS A 49 -13.55 -9.49 -3.35
C CYS A 49 -15.02 -9.32 -2.91
N ALA A 50 -15.90 -10.29 -3.14
CA ALA A 50 -17.35 -10.13 -3.00
C ALA A 50 -17.80 -9.67 -1.60
N GLU A 51 -17.22 -10.21 -0.53
CA GLU A 51 -17.54 -9.81 0.85
C GLU A 51 -17.09 -8.37 1.13
N PHE A 52 -15.91 -8.00 0.65
CA PHE A 52 -15.38 -6.65 0.86
C PHE A 52 -16.16 -5.61 0.04
N VAL A 53 -16.65 -5.95 -1.15
CA VAL A 53 -17.57 -5.10 -1.92
C VAL A 53 -18.81 -4.80 -1.10
N LYS A 54 -19.48 -5.81 -0.55
CA LYS A 54 -20.69 -5.64 0.30
C LYS A 54 -20.40 -4.79 1.53
N GLU A 55 -19.23 -4.96 2.14
CA GLU A 55 -18.82 -4.12 3.28
C GLU A 55 -18.73 -2.65 2.86
N VAL A 56 -18.06 -2.34 1.73
CA VAL A 56 -17.93 -0.96 1.23
C VAL A 56 -19.30 -0.36 0.87
N GLU A 57 -20.18 -1.15 0.27
CA GLU A 57 -21.56 -0.73 -0.04
C GLU A 57 -22.35 -0.41 1.24
N SER A 58 -22.14 -1.16 2.32
CA SER A 58 -22.76 -0.89 3.61
C SER A 58 -22.29 0.45 4.26
N LEU A 59 -21.13 0.97 3.83
CA LEU A 59 -20.64 2.30 4.18
C LEU A 59 -21.24 3.42 3.30
N GLY A 60 -22.17 3.07 2.39
CA GLY A 60 -22.80 4.02 1.46
C GLY A 60 -21.89 4.43 0.29
N ARG A 61 -20.87 3.62 -0.03
CA ARG A 61 -19.94 3.86 -1.14
C ARG A 61 -20.10 2.79 -2.22
N ARG A 62 -19.79 3.17 -3.47
CA ARG A 62 -19.78 2.20 -4.58
C ARG A 62 -18.46 1.44 -4.57
N ALA A 63 -18.51 0.14 -4.85
CA ALA A 63 -17.33 -0.68 -5.04
C ALA A 63 -17.52 -1.65 -6.21
N ILE A 64 -16.49 -1.80 -7.02
CA ILE A 64 -16.47 -2.81 -8.07
C ILE A 64 -15.23 -3.70 -7.95
N PRO A 65 -15.38 -5.02 -8.14
CA PRO A 65 -14.25 -5.92 -8.23
C PRO A 65 -13.73 -5.97 -9.66
N VAL A 66 -12.41 -5.83 -9.85
CA VAL A 66 -11.75 -5.99 -11.15
C VAL A 66 -10.63 -7.02 -11.03
N GLU A 67 -10.51 -7.91 -12.02
CA GLU A 67 -9.44 -8.90 -12.06
C GLU A 67 -8.10 -8.25 -12.40
N LEU A 68 -7.05 -8.61 -11.63
CA LEU A 68 -5.70 -8.11 -11.87
C LEU A 68 -4.65 -9.13 -11.41
N ASP A 69 -3.84 -9.63 -12.35
CA ASP A 69 -2.54 -10.21 -12.06
C ASP A 69 -1.45 -9.18 -12.39
N VAL A 70 -0.81 -8.61 -11.37
CA VAL A 70 0.24 -7.60 -11.51
C VAL A 70 1.53 -8.11 -12.18
N ARG A 71 1.65 -9.42 -12.41
CA ARG A 71 2.77 -10.01 -13.16
C ARG A 71 2.50 -10.13 -14.65
N ASN A 72 1.26 -9.96 -15.07
CA ASN A 72 0.82 -10.07 -16.47
C ASN A 72 0.49 -8.67 -17.01
N PHE A 73 1.24 -8.22 -18.02
CA PHE A 73 1.08 -6.89 -18.60
C PHE A 73 -0.29 -6.67 -19.24
N ASP A 74 -0.79 -7.67 -19.99
CA ASP A 74 -2.10 -7.57 -20.64
C ASP A 74 -3.23 -7.47 -19.60
N SER A 75 -3.10 -8.21 -18.48
CA SER A 75 -4.01 -8.09 -17.34
C SER A 75 -3.97 -6.68 -16.73
N ILE A 76 -2.79 -6.06 -16.62
CA ILE A 76 -2.65 -4.69 -16.11
C ILE A 76 -3.30 -3.67 -17.04
N VAL A 77 -3.11 -3.79 -18.36
CA VAL A 77 -3.73 -2.89 -19.35
C VAL A 77 -5.26 -3.01 -19.29
N LYS A 78 -5.77 -4.24 -19.38
CA LYS A 78 -7.21 -4.52 -19.30
C LYS A 78 -7.84 -4.00 -18.02
N PHE A 79 -7.19 -4.24 -16.89
CA PHE A 79 -7.64 -3.73 -15.58
C PHE A 79 -7.76 -2.21 -15.57
N ALA A 80 -6.76 -1.47 -16.08
CA ALA A 80 -6.76 -0.01 -16.05
C ALA A 80 -7.92 0.56 -16.88
N ASP A 81 -8.23 -0.06 -18.03
CA ASP A 81 -9.35 0.33 -18.89
C ASP A 81 -10.70 0.00 -18.22
N GLU A 82 -10.87 -1.19 -17.64
CA GLU A 82 -12.08 -1.57 -16.90
C GLU A 82 -12.33 -0.66 -15.70
N ALA A 83 -11.29 -0.33 -14.95
CA ALA A 83 -11.37 0.54 -13.77
C ALA A 83 -11.81 1.97 -14.14
N GLU A 84 -11.24 2.55 -15.20
CA GLU A 84 -11.65 3.87 -15.70
C GLU A 84 -13.08 3.84 -16.22
N ALA A 85 -13.44 2.86 -17.04
CA ALA A 85 -14.77 2.74 -17.63
C ALA A 85 -15.90 2.66 -16.59
N ALA A 86 -15.63 2.04 -15.43
CA ALA A 86 -16.63 1.84 -14.39
C ALA A 86 -17.06 3.12 -13.66
N PHE A 87 -16.17 4.10 -13.56
CA PHE A 87 -16.41 5.35 -12.82
C PHE A 87 -16.15 6.60 -13.66
N GLY A 88 -15.63 6.46 -14.89
CA GLY A 88 -15.26 7.58 -15.78
C GLY A 88 -13.94 8.28 -15.38
N LYS A 89 -13.33 7.85 -14.27
CA LYS A 89 -12.08 8.44 -13.77
C LYS A 89 -11.40 7.53 -12.73
N ILE A 90 -10.12 7.80 -12.48
CA ILE A 90 -9.36 7.25 -11.36
C ILE A 90 -8.59 8.41 -10.71
N ASP A 91 -8.82 8.67 -9.43
CA ASP A 91 -8.21 9.79 -8.71
C ASP A 91 -7.07 9.32 -7.80
N ILE A 92 -7.20 8.12 -7.24
CA ILE A 92 -6.28 7.56 -6.24
C ILE A 92 -5.88 6.14 -6.64
N LEU A 93 -4.59 5.83 -6.52
CA LEU A 93 -4.06 4.47 -6.63
C LEU A 93 -3.33 4.08 -5.35
N VAL A 94 -3.75 3.00 -4.70
CA VAL A 94 -2.99 2.32 -3.64
C VAL A 94 -2.41 1.02 -4.21
N ASN A 95 -1.13 1.05 -4.55
CA ASN A 95 -0.36 -0.07 -5.07
C ASN A 95 0.06 -1.00 -3.93
N ASN A 96 -0.84 -1.88 -3.51
CA ASN A 96 -0.64 -2.74 -2.34
C ASN A 96 -0.30 -4.20 -2.69
N ALA A 97 -0.67 -4.70 -3.88
CA ALA A 97 -0.39 -6.09 -4.28
C ALA A 97 1.08 -6.48 -4.03
N GLY A 98 1.28 -7.59 -3.36
CA GLY A 98 2.63 -8.04 -3.01
C GLY A 98 2.67 -9.45 -2.44
N CYS A 99 3.86 -10.03 -2.47
CA CYS A 99 4.15 -11.34 -1.89
C CYS A 99 5.52 -11.35 -1.21
N ASN A 100 5.78 -12.41 -0.47
CA ASN A 100 7.07 -12.64 0.19
C ASN A 100 7.40 -14.13 0.15
N VAL A 101 8.69 -14.45 0.05
CA VAL A 101 9.26 -15.79 0.28
C VAL A 101 10.21 -15.66 1.45
N ARG A 102 10.03 -16.53 2.46
CA ARG A 102 10.85 -16.54 3.68
C ARG A 102 11.71 -17.79 3.71
N LYS A 103 13.01 -17.58 3.45
CA LYS A 103 14.06 -18.61 3.44
C LYS A 103 15.43 -17.99 3.72
N PRO A 104 16.45 -18.77 4.17
CA PRO A 104 17.85 -18.34 4.10
C PRO A 104 18.20 -17.90 2.67
N ALA A 105 18.97 -16.84 2.53
CA ALA A 105 19.30 -16.27 1.22
C ALA A 105 20.00 -17.27 0.27
N VAL A 106 20.79 -18.19 0.85
CA VAL A 106 21.50 -19.25 0.08
C VAL A 106 20.56 -20.30 -0.52
N ASP A 107 19.33 -20.41 0.00
CA ASP A 107 18.33 -21.42 -0.43
C ASP A 107 17.24 -20.80 -1.34
N ILE A 108 17.29 -19.49 -1.61
CA ILE A 108 16.34 -18.84 -2.52
C ILE A 108 16.60 -19.28 -3.95
N SER A 109 15.58 -19.86 -4.60
CA SER A 109 15.66 -20.22 -6.01
C SER A 109 15.51 -18.99 -6.92
N TRP A 110 15.94 -19.14 -8.17
CA TRP A 110 15.75 -18.14 -9.22
C TRP A 110 14.27 -17.73 -9.38
N ASP A 111 13.38 -18.71 -9.40
CA ASP A 111 11.93 -18.48 -9.58
C ASP A 111 11.31 -17.77 -8.38
N GLU A 112 11.71 -18.12 -7.17
CA GLU A 112 11.23 -17.45 -5.95
C GLU A 112 11.71 -16.00 -5.88
N TYR A 113 12.95 -15.74 -6.29
CA TYR A 113 13.47 -14.38 -6.41
C TYR A 113 12.64 -13.57 -7.42
N ASN A 114 12.46 -14.10 -8.63
CA ASN A 114 11.70 -13.46 -9.68
C ASN A 114 10.23 -13.24 -9.28
N LEU A 115 9.59 -14.24 -8.68
CA LEU A 115 8.21 -14.10 -8.18
C LEU A 115 8.04 -12.85 -7.31
N VAL A 116 8.98 -12.63 -6.38
CA VAL A 116 8.91 -11.48 -5.47
C VAL A 116 9.16 -10.17 -6.21
N LEU A 117 10.19 -10.10 -7.05
CA LEU A 117 10.54 -8.86 -7.77
C LEU A 117 9.48 -8.51 -8.82
N GLU A 118 8.97 -9.49 -9.55
CA GLU A 118 7.92 -9.31 -10.55
C GLU A 118 6.62 -8.82 -9.93
N THR A 119 6.23 -9.38 -8.78
CA THR A 119 5.01 -8.96 -8.09
C THR A 119 5.18 -7.59 -7.45
N ASN A 120 6.23 -7.41 -6.61
CA ASN A 120 6.31 -6.26 -5.73
C ASN A 120 6.90 -5.01 -6.39
N LEU A 121 7.77 -5.15 -7.38
CA LEU A 121 8.47 -4.03 -8.00
C LEU A 121 8.02 -3.82 -9.45
N ARG A 122 8.18 -4.83 -10.32
CA ARG A 122 7.76 -4.72 -11.72
C ARG A 122 6.25 -4.46 -11.83
N GLY A 123 5.44 -5.21 -11.10
CA GLY A 123 3.98 -5.04 -11.08
C GLY A 123 3.58 -3.66 -10.58
N THR A 124 4.19 -3.18 -9.49
CA THR A 124 3.96 -1.82 -8.96
C THR A 124 4.24 -0.75 -10.01
N PHE A 125 5.35 -0.87 -10.74
CA PHE A 125 5.70 0.08 -11.81
C PHE A 125 4.65 0.10 -12.92
N PHE A 126 4.33 -1.05 -13.51
CA PHE A 126 3.43 -1.09 -14.66
C PHE A 126 1.97 -0.75 -14.29
N VAL A 127 1.51 -1.11 -13.11
CA VAL A 127 0.20 -0.66 -12.61
C VAL A 127 0.19 0.87 -12.45
N ALA A 128 1.20 1.44 -11.79
CA ALA A 128 1.32 2.89 -11.66
C ALA A 128 1.36 3.59 -13.03
N GLN A 129 2.12 3.03 -14.00
CA GLN A 129 2.22 3.57 -15.35
C GLN A 129 0.88 3.59 -16.08
N GLN A 130 0.11 2.49 -16.06
CA GLN A 130 -1.18 2.45 -16.78
C GLN A 130 -2.21 3.37 -16.10
N ILE A 131 -2.23 3.46 -14.79
CA ILE A 131 -3.10 4.39 -14.07
C ILE A 131 -2.68 5.85 -14.29
N ALA A 132 -1.37 6.16 -14.29
CA ALA A 132 -0.88 7.51 -14.58
C ALA A 132 -1.29 8.00 -15.98
N LYS A 133 -1.34 7.13 -17.00
CA LYS A 133 -1.88 7.47 -18.32
C LYS A 133 -3.32 7.98 -18.27
N LYS A 134 -4.12 7.53 -17.29
CA LYS A 134 -5.51 7.98 -17.08
C LYS A 134 -5.57 9.27 -16.22
N MET A 135 -4.57 9.48 -15.37
CA MET A 135 -4.49 10.67 -14.50
C MET A 135 -3.89 11.89 -15.21
N ILE A 136 -2.85 11.71 -16.05
CA ILE A 136 -2.13 12.78 -16.75
C ILE A 136 -3.05 13.71 -17.53
N PRO A 137 -4.00 13.23 -18.38
CA PRO A 137 -4.88 14.12 -19.14
C PRO A 137 -5.82 14.96 -18.26
N ARG A 138 -6.00 14.57 -17.02
CA ARG A 138 -6.84 15.24 -16.02
C ARG A 138 -6.06 16.16 -15.08
N GLU A 139 -4.72 16.15 -15.19
CA GLU A 139 -3.79 16.90 -14.34
C GLU A 139 -4.03 16.68 -12.84
N TYR A 140 -4.41 15.46 -12.46
CA TYR A 140 -4.72 15.09 -11.09
C TYR A 140 -4.47 13.61 -10.82
N GLY A 141 -3.81 13.32 -9.71
CA GLY A 141 -3.64 11.95 -9.20
C GLY A 141 -2.93 11.87 -7.85
N ARG A 142 -3.28 10.84 -7.10
CA ARG A 142 -2.64 10.47 -5.83
C ARG A 142 -2.21 9.00 -5.90
N ILE A 143 -0.92 8.74 -5.98
CA ILE A 143 -0.37 7.39 -6.03
C ILE A 143 0.34 7.08 -4.72
N VAL A 144 -0.13 6.04 -4.03
CA VAL A 144 0.43 5.54 -2.78
C VAL A 144 0.98 4.13 -3.03
N ASN A 145 2.29 4.02 -3.19
CA ASN A 145 2.96 2.72 -3.28
C ASN A 145 3.16 2.15 -1.88
N ILE A 146 2.74 0.91 -1.65
CA ILE A 146 2.96 0.27 -0.36
C ILE A 146 4.37 -0.32 -0.33
N GLY A 147 5.20 0.30 0.50
CA GLY A 147 6.54 -0.17 0.83
C GLY A 147 6.53 -1.15 1.99
N SER A 148 7.54 -1.01 2.81
CA SER A 148 7.73 -1.71 4.09
C SER A 148 8.81 -0.98 4.87
N VAL A 149 8.86 -1.15 6.16
CA VAL A 149 10.02 -0.75 6.97
C VAL A 149 11.34 -1.30 6.41
N THR A 150 11.29 -2.40 5.64
CA THR A 150 12.46 -2.95 4.93
C THR A 150 12.93 -2.09 3.75
N CYS A 151 12.29 -0.95 3.46
CA CYS A 151 12.82 0.08 2.57
C CYS A 151 14.06 0.79 3.16
N VAL A 152 14.25 0.73 4.48
CA VAL A 152 15.29 1.49 5.19
C VAL A 152 16.25 0.61 5.98
N PHE A 153 15.91 -0.65 6.25
CA PHE A 153 16.85 -1.62 6.82
C PHE A 153 16.62 -3.03 6.25
N GLY A 154 17.67 -3.87 6.30
CA GLY A 154 17.57 -5.28 5.91
C GLY A 154 16.97 -6.14 7.02
N TYR A 155 16.35 -7.26 6.61
CA TYR A 155 15.83 -8.26 7.54
C TYR A 155 16.18 -9.66 7.04
N ALA A 156 16.77 -10.47 7.90
CA ALA A 156 17.20 -11.81 7.55
C ALA A 156 16.03 -12.71 7.13
N GLY A 157 16.29 -13.59 6.16
CA GLY A 157 15.32 -14.56 5.67
C GLY A 157 14.30 -14.02 4.66
N ILE A 158 14.42 -12.75 4.24
CA ILE A 158 13.51 -12.13 3.26
C ILE A 158 14.27 -11.21 2.28
N ALA A 159 15.48 -11.59 1.87
CA ALA A 159 16.34 -10.74 1.04
C ALA A 159 15.68 -10.24 -0.26
N PRO A 160 14.99 -11.07 -1.09
CA PRO A 160 14.28 -10.58 -2.27
C PRO A 160 13.19 -9.55 -1.95
N TYR A 161 12.48 -9.75 -0.84
CA TYR A 161 11.45 -8.80 -0.39
C TYR A 161 12.08 -7.45 0.00
N CYS A 162 13.17 -7.44 0.77
CA CYS A 162 13.90 -6.21 1.10
C CYS A 162 14.36 -5.47 -0.15
N ALA A 163 14.95 -6.19 -1.12
CA ALA A 163 15.36 -5.63 -2.41
C ALA A 163 14.18 -5.01 -3.16
N SER A 164 13.05 -5.72 -3.23
CA SER A 164 11.83 -5.23 -3.90
C SER A 164 11.30 -3.95 -3.25
N ARG A 165 11.26 -3.89 -1.90
CA ARG A 165 10.73 -2.72 -1.18
C ARG A 165 11.67 -1.52 -1.20
N GLY A 166 12.99 -1.76 -1.17
CA GLY A 166 14.00 -0.73 -1.46
C GLY A 166 13.83 -0.16 -2.87
N GLY A 167 13.59 -1.03 -3.86
CA GLY A 167 13.27 -0.63 -5.24
C GLY A 167 11.99 0.21 -5.33
N VAL A 168 10.91 -0.17 -4.63
CA VAL A 168 9.65 0.60 -4.58
C VAL A 168 9.88 2.00 -4.01
N LYS A 169 10.70 2.14 -2.96
CA LYS A 169 11.06 3.46 -2.42
C LYS A 169 11.72 4.32 -3.49
N GLN A 170 12.73 3.80 -4.18
CA GLN A 170 13.47 4.56 -5.21
C GLN A 170 12.59 4.86 -6.43
N LEU A 171 11.78 3.88 -6.85
CA LEU A 171 10.78 4.05 -7.90
C LEU A 171 9.80 5.19 -7.58
N THR A 172 9.33 5.26 -6.35
CA THR A 172 8.43 6.33 -5.89
C THR A 172 9.02 7.72 -6.10
N MET A 173 10.30 7.89 -5.76
CA MET A 173 11.00 9.18 -5.94
C MET A 173 11.12 9.56 -7.42
N ALA A 174 11.50 8.61 -8.28
CA ALA A 174 11.64 8.85 -9.71
C ALA A 174 10.30 9.23 -10.37
N LEU A 175 9.22 8.50 -10.05
CA LEU A 175 7.89 8.78 -10.59
C LEU A 175 7.31 10.10 -10.05
N ALA A 176 7.62 10.47 -8.83
CA ALA A 176 7.21 11.75 -8.24
C ALA A 176 7.85 12.93 -8.97
N ASP A 177 9.12 12.83 -9.31
CA ASP A 177 9.85 13.85 -10.08
C ASP A 177 9.29 13.98 -11.49
N GLU A 178 9.06 12.85 -12.18
CA GLU A 178 8.58 12.84 -13.56
C GLU A 178 7.12 13.30 -13.70
N TRP A 179 6.23 12.88 -12.80
CA TRP A 179 4.79 13.11 -12.93
C TRP A 179 4.25 14.29 -12.14
N GLY A 180 5.07 14.90 -11.27
CA GLY A 180 4.67 16.06 -10.48
C GLY A 180 4.16 17.24 -11.31
N ARG A 181 4.75 17.47 -12.49
CA ARG A 181 4.30 18.50 -13.46
C ARG A 181 2.89 18.30 -14.01
N PHE A 182 2.32 17.10 -13.83
CA PHE A 182 0.94 16.77 -14.23
C PHE A 182 -0.02 16.74 -13.01
N GLY A 183 0.32 17.38 -11.90
CA GLY A 183 -0.53 17.40 -10.71
C GLY A 183 -0.65 16.06 -9.97
N ILE A 184 0.22 15.09 -10.29
CA ILE A 184 0.23 13.77 -9.67
C ILE A 184 1.27 13.72 -8.55
N THR A 185 0.85 13.37 -7.33
CA THR A 185 1.80 13.04 -6.26
C THR A 185 2.02 11.55 -6.18
N VAL A 186 3.25 11.12 -5.97
CA VAL A 186 3.61 9.72 -5.78
C VAL A 186 4.36 9.57 -4.48
N ASN A 187 3.81 8.81 -3.53
CA ASN A 187 4.41 8.60 -2.22
C ASN A 187 4.47 7.11 -1.86
N CYS A 188 5.35 6.76 -0.95
CA CYS A 188 5.48 5.42 -0.41
C CYS A 188 4.95 5.40 1.03
N LEU A 189 3.95 4.58 1.31
CA LEU A 189 3.55 4.24 2.67
C LEU A 189 4.26 2.95 3.07
N ALA A 190 5.06 3.00 4.12
CA ALA A 190 5.94 1.91 4.54
C ALA A 190 5.55 1.37 5.93
N PRO A 191 4.66 0.36 5.99
CA PRO A 191 4.27 -0.26 7.25
C PRO A 191 5.42 -1.01 7.91
N GLY A 192 5.43 -1.01 9.25
CA GLY A 192 6.25 -1.88 10.06
C GLY A 192 5.64 -3.27 10.22
N TRP A 193 5.57 -3.73 11.46
CA TRP A 193 5.04 -5.05 11.81
C TRP A 193 3.53 -4.98 12.10
N PHE A 194 2.73 -5.42 11.12
CA PHE A 194 1.28 -5.50 11.20
C PHE A 194 0.83 -6.96 11.07
N ARG A 195 -0.09 -7.38 11.92
CA ARG A 195 -0.70 -8.71 11.81
C ARG A 195 -1.59 -8.76 10.56
N THR A 196 -1.33 -9.72 9.69
CA THR A 196 -2.14 -10.03 8.50
C THR A 196 -2.36 -11.54 8.43
N GLU A 197 -3.29 -12.00 7.60
CA GLU A 197 -3.48 -13.43 7.40
C GLU A 197 -2.20 -14.16 6.94
N GLN A 198 -1.34 -13.48 6.16
CA GLN A 198 -0.08 -14.06 5.67
C GLN A 198 0.96 -14.31 6.75
N ASN A 199 0.90 -13.57 7.86
CA ASN A 199 1.89 -13.64 8.93
C ASN A 199 1.29 -14.00 10.29
N LYS A 200 0.01 -14.41 10.32
CA LYS A 200 -0.75 -14.73 11.52
C LYS A 200 0.00 -15.70 12.45
N VAL A 201 0.58 -16.75 11.88
CA VAL A 201 1.34 -17.77 12.63
C VAL A 201 2.50 -17.16 13.44
N LEU A 202 3.15 -16.11 12.94
CA LEU A 202 4.21 -15.41 13.71
C LEU A 202 3.64 -14.72 14.94
N TYR A 203 2.43 -14.15 14.83
CA TYR A 203 1.78 -13.43 15.93
C TYR A 203 1.11 -14.33 16.95
N ASP A 204 1.02 -15.63 16.68
CA ASP A 204 0.58 -16.64 17.65
C ASP A 204 1.78 -17.18 18.47
N ASN A 205 3.02 -16.79 18.11
CA ASN A 205 4.24 -17.13 18.86
C ASN A 205 4.54 -16.04 19.92
N GLN A 206 4.49 -16.41 21.19
CA GLN A 206 4.70 -15.48 22.31
C GLN A 206 6.12 -14.91 22.36
N GLU A 207 7.15 -15.71 22.06
CA GLU A 207 8.55 -15.25 22.04
C GLU A 207 8.75 -14.19 20.95
N TRP A 208 8.11 -14.39 19.80
CA TRP A 208 8.11 -13.41 18.70
C TRP A 208 7.42 -12.10 19.10
N LEU A 209 6.29 -12.18 19.80
CA LEU A 209 5.59 -10.98 20.28
C LEU A 209 6.42 -10.21 21.29
N GLU A 210 7.06 -10.89 22.25
CA GLU A 210 7.95 -10.25 23.21
C GLU A 210 9.18 -9.63 22.54
N TYR A 211 9.76 -10.32 21.54
CA TYR A 211 10.82 -9.75 20.72
C TYR A 211 10.37 -8.46 20.02
N LEU A 212 9.17 -8.43 19.42
CA LEU A 212 8.64 -7.22 18.76
C LEU A 212 8.40 -6.11 19.78
N LYS A 213 7.83 -6.39 20.94
CA LYS A 213 7.63 -5.42 22.02
C LYS A 213 8.95 -4.82 22.52
N ASP A 214 10.00 -5.63 22.59
CA ASP A 214 11.33 -5.14 22.96
C ASP A 214 11.90 -4.19 21.89
N ARG A 215 11.73 -4.54 20.61
CA ARG A 215 12.32 -3.83 19.47
C ARG A 215 11.54 -2.59 19.03
N ILE A 216 10.22 -2.59 19.16
CA ILE A 216 9.37 -1.48 18.74
C ILE A 216 9.28 -0.45 19.88
N PRO A 217 9.68 0.82 19.67
CA PRO A 217 9.60 1.87 20.70
C PRO A 217 8.21 2.03 21.33
N VAL A 218 7.13 1.95 20.54
CA VAL A 218 5.74 2.02 21.07
C VAL A 218 5.27 0.73 21.74
N LYS A 219 6.16 -0.29 21.89
CA LYS A 219 5.97 -1.51 22.67
C LYS A 219 4.81 -2.40 22.22
N ARG A 220 4.37 -2.28 21.00
CA ARG A 220 3.38 -3.17 20.38
C ARG A 220 3.55 -3.25 18.86
N PRO A 221 3.13 -4.35 18.21
CA PRO A 221 2.90 -4.36 16.77
C PRO A 221 1.81 -3.36 16.36
N GLY A 222 1.82 -2.97 15.10
CA GLY A 222 0.77 -2.16 14.50
C GLY A 222 -0.56 -2.90 14.43
N GLN A 223 -1.62 -2.16 14.67
CA GLN A 223 -3.01 -2.58 14.41
C GLN A 223 -3.48 -2.03 13.07
N PRO A 224 -4.43 -2.69 12.40
CA PRO A 224 -4.90 -2.26 11.08
C PRO A 224 -5.22 -0.76 10.97
N ASN A 225 -5.95 -0.23 11.94
CA ASN A 225 -6.35 1.17 11.99
C ASN A 225 -5.23 2.18 12.26
N ASP A 226 -4.04 1.73 12.66
CA ASP A 226 -2.87 2.62 12.76
C ASP A 226 -2.41 3.13 11.38
N LEU A 227 -2.86 2.50 10.28
CA LEU A 227 -2.56 2.90 8.91
C LEU A 227 -3.61 3.83 8.28
N ASP A 228 -4.82 3.91 8.85
CA ASP A 228 -5.97 4.61 8.26
C ASP A 228 -5.65 6.09 8.00
N GLY A 229 -5.17 6.80 9.02
CA GLY A 229 -4.84 8.22 8.88
C GLY A 229 -3.73 8.49 7.85
N ALA A 230 -2.73 7.60 7.78
CA ALA A 230 -1.61 7.76 6.86
C ALA A 230 -2.02 7.56 5.39
N VAL A 231 -2.81 6.51 5.09
CA VAL A 231 -3.27 6.28 3.72
C VAL A 231 -4.25 7.36 3.26
N VAL A 232 -5.16 7.79 4.11
CA VAL A 232 -6.11 8.86 3.79
C VAL A 232 -5.39 10.19 3.58
N PHE A 233 -4.41 10.54 4.43
CA PHE A 233 -3.58 11.73 4.24
C PHE A 233 -2.89 11.72 2.87
N LEU A 234 -2.18 10.64 2.52
CA LEU A 234 -1.46 10.55 1.24
C LEU A 234 -2.39 10.50 0.02
N ALA A 235 -3.65 10.10 0.21
CA ALA A 235 -4.67 10.05 -0.83
C ALA A 235 -5.47 11.35 -1.00
N SER A 236 -5.35 12.29 -0.07
CA SER A 236 -6.20 13.50 0.01
C SER A 236 -5.50 14.77 -0.52
N GLU A 237 -6.26 15.87 -0.60
CA GLU A 237 -5.76 17.18 -0.98
C GLU A 237 -4.77 17.75 0.05
N GLU A 238 -4.85 17.32 1.30
CA GLU A 238 -3.96 17.76 2.37
C GLU A 238 -2.51 17.37 2.14
N SER A 239 -2.27 16.37 1.28
CA SER A 239 -0.91 15.95 0.89
C SER A 239 -0.47 16.49 -0.48
N ARG A 240 -1.17 17.44 -1.09
CA ARG A 240 -0.87 17.93 -2.46
C ARG A 240 0.53 18.49 -2.67
N TYR A 241 1.23 18.85 -1.60
CA TYR A 241 2.62 19.31 -1.64
C TYR A 241 3.61 18.27 -1.07
N VAL A 242 3.14 17.05 -0.80
CA VAL A 242 3.95 15.91 -0.36
C VAL A 242 4.09 14.95 -1.54
N SER A 243 5.28 14.84 -2.12
CA SER A 243 5.58 13.94 -3.24
C SER A 243 6.99 13.38 -3.11
N GLY A 244 7.20 12.14 -3.55
CA GLY A 244 8.48 11.43 -3.46
C GLY A 244 8.84 10.95 -2.06
N GLN A 245 7.95 11.06 -1.07
CA GLN A 245 8.27 10.76 0.31
C GLN A 245 7.99 9.30 0.67
N THR A 246 8.75 8.79 1.65
CA THR A 246 8.48 7.50 2.29
C THR A 246 8.01 7.76 3.71
N LEU A 247 6.74 7.52 3.97
CA LEU A 247 6.12 7.65 5.29
C LEU A 247 6.16 6.29 5.99
N LEU A 248 7.02 6.17 7.00
CA LEU A 248 7.11 4.98 7.85
C LEU A 248 6.00 5.03 8.92
N VAL A 249 5.22 3.95 9.01
CA VAL A 249 4.23 3.72 10.07
C VAL A 249 4.60 2.41 10.74
N ASP A 250 5.52 2.47 11.68
CA ASP A 250 6.27 1.32 12.16
C ASP A 250 6.51 1.28 13.68
N GLY A 251 5.87 2.19 14.40
CA GLY A 251 6.03 2.31 15.85
C GLY A 251 7.45 2.73 16.30
N GLY A 252 8.24 3.28 15.35
CA GLY A 252 9.60 3.75 15.60
C GLY A 252 10.69 2.68 15.47
N ILE A 253 10.38 1.46 15.00
CA ILE A 253 11.40 0.40 14.89
C ILE A 253 12.54 0.76 13.94
N SER A 254 12.28 1.60 12.93
CA SER A 254 13.29 2.06 11.97
C SER A 254 14.22 3.14 12.52
N THR A 255 13.92 3.73 13.66
CA THR A 255 14.76 4.78 14.26
C THR A 255 16.03 4.26 14.96
N GLY A 256 16.31 2.97 14.80
CA GLY A 256 17.50 2.35 15.41
C GLY A 256 17.32 2.06 16.89
N ALA A 257 16.11 1.67 17.30
CA ALA A 257 15.79 1.36 18.70
C ALA A 257 16.80 0.37 19.32
N THR A 258 17.74 0.92 20.05
CA THR A 258 18.64 0.19 20.92
C THR A 258 18.02 0.14 22.31
N ARG A 259 18.28 -0.93 23.06
CA ARG A 259 17.96 -0.93 24.49
C ARG A 259 18.58 0.31 25.13
N ALA A 260 17.79 1.09 25.83
CA ALA A 260 18.33 2.15 26.65
C ALA A 260 19.32 1.53 27.63
N SER A 261 20.57 1.97 27.57
CA SER A 261 21.58 1.57 28.58
C SER A 261 21.32 2.17 29.96
N VAL A 262 20.36 3.11 30.01
CA VAL A 262 19.95 3.78 31.25
C VAL A 262 18.52 3.41 31.55
N GLN A 263 18.31 2.64 32.64
CA GLN A 263 16.99 2.48 33.22
C GLN A 263 16.59 3.83 33.82
N THR A 264 15.76 4.59 33.11
CA THR A 264 15.03 5.69 33.75
C THR A 264 14.01 5.05 34.70
N LYS A 265 14.24 5.26 35.98
CA LYS A 265 13.29 4.91 37.06
C LYS A 265 11.99 5.69 36.92
#